data_0bb1a284147447ad4bd9454a4d69a6b1
#
_entry.id   0bb1a284147447ad4bd9454a4d69a6b1
#
_cell.length_a   1.000
_cell.length_b   1.000
_cell.length_c   1.000
_cell.angle_alpha   90.00
_cell.angle_beta   90.00
_cell.angle_gamma   90.00
#
_symmetry.space_group_name_H-M   'P 1'
#
loop_
_entity.id
_entity.type
_entity.pdbx_description
1 polymer ?
#
loop_
_entity_poly.entity_id
_entity_poly.type
_entity_poly.pdbx_seq_one_letter_code
_entity_poly.pdbx_strand_id
1 'polypeptide(L)'
;EKLLAAGVVIVVTSNRPPEDLYKNGLNRALFLPFIAVLNDRLNVVEIESREDYRQHRLTGAQTYFHPAGTARAAISAIWSDLTGNAAGTPLRLTVNNRSTELPRFANGIGRASFWDLCAKPLGPADFLAIAAAVRVLILEDVPQLSASNYNEAKRFVTLIDALYEAKTRLIISAADEPERLYSEGTGSFEFERTASRLREMQGADWGEEA
;
A
#
# COMPACT_ATOMS: atom_id res chain seq x y z
N GLU A 1 12.40 -31.08 -19.72
CA GLU A 1 13.46 -32.11 -19.82
C GLU A 1 14.21 -32.06 -21.14
N LYS A 2 13.55 -32.12 -22.30
CA LYS A 2 14.22 -32.13 -23.63
C LYS A 2 15.14 -30.93 -23.86
N LEU A 3 14.76 -29.76 -23.43
CA LEU A 3 15.59 -28.55 -23.57
C LEU A 3 16.85 -28.59 -22.69
N LEU A 4 16.72 -29.08 -21.46
CA LEU A 4 17.85 -29.29 -20.55
C LEU A 4 18.82 -30.36 -21.09
N ALA A 5 18.28 -31.45 -21.65
CA ALA A 5 19.10 -32.47 -22.27
C ALA A 5 19.83 -31.98 -23.54
N ALA A 6 19.28 -30.98 -24.24
CA ALA A 6 19.89 -30.32 -25.39
C ALA A 6 20.92 -29.24 -25.01
N GLY A 7 21.19 -29.04 -23.74
CA GLY A 7 22.16 -28.04 -23.25
C GLY A 7 21.66 -26.59 -23.30
N VAL A 8 20.36 -26.39 -23.40
CA VAL A 8 19.76 -25.05 -23.39
C VAL A 8 19.83 -24.47 -21.98
N VAL A 9 20.35 -23.25 -21.86
CA VAL A 9 20.29 -22.49 -20.60
C VAL A 9 18.86 -22.01 -20.37
N ILE A 10 18.28 -22.40 -19.22
CA ILE A 10 16.90 -22.05 -18.85
C ILE A 10 16.94 -21.16 -17.62
N VAL A 11 16.30 -20.00 -17.71
CA VAL A 11 16.02 -19.12 -16.58
C VAL A 11 14.52 -19.09 -16.37
N VAL A 12 14.07 -19.42 -15.16
CA VAL A 12 12.65 -19.49 -14.78
C VAL A 12 12.43 -18.67 -13.52
N THR A 13 11.35 -17.92 -13.47
CA THR A 13 10.89 -17.27 -12.24
C THR A 13 9.62 -17.95 -11.76
N SER A 14 9.46 -18.06 -10.46
CA SER A 14 8.28 -18.63 -9.81
C SER A 14 8.02 -17.88 -8.51
N ASN A 15 6.76 -17.76 -8.12
CA ASN A 15 6.34 -17.23 -6.82
C ASN A 15 6.33 -18.32 -5.72
N ARG A 16 6.79 -19.52 -6.03
CA ARG A 16 6.90 -20.65 -5.09
C ARG A 16 8.18 -21.44 -5.37
N PRO A 17 8.80 -22.01 -4.32
CA PRO A 17 9.94 -22.90 -4.52
C PRO A 17 9.53 -24.16 -5.30
N PRO A 18 10.46 -24.84 -5.98
CA PRO A 18 10.15 -26.02 -6.79
C PRO A 18 9.36 -27.11 -6.05
N GLU A 19 9.61 -27.30 -4.76
CA GLU A 19 8.95 -28.31 -3.90
C GLU A 19 7.44 -28.02 -3.73
N ASP A 20 7.04 -26.76 -3.80
CA ASP A 20 5.66 -26.30 -3.61
C ASP A 20 4.91 -26.13 -4.94
N LEU A 21 5.57 -26.38 -6.05
CA LEU A 21 4.91 -26.38 -7.35
C LEU A 21 3.83 -27.48 -7.39
N TYR A 22 2.66 -27.08 -7.89
CA TYR A 22 1.51 -27.94 -8.03
C TYR A 22 1.05 -28.63 -6.72
N LYS A 23 1.35 -28.01 -5.56
CA LYS A 23 0.89 -28.47 -4.24
C LYS A 23 -0.64 -28.46 -4.21
N ASN A 24 -1.24 -29.58 -3.80
CA ASN A 24 -2.68 -29.85 -3.85
C ASN A 24 -3.28 -29.93 -5.27
N GLY A 25 -2.49 -30.00 -6.33
CA GLY A 25 -2.95 -30.19 -7.69
C GLY A 25 -3.32 -31.62 -7.99
N LEU A 26 -4.24 -31.83 -8.96
CA LEU A 26 -4.66 -33.16 -9.41
C LEU A 26 -3.47 -33.90 -10.01
N ASN A 27 -3.25 -35.17 -9.60
CA ASN A 27 -2.15 -36.01 -10.09
C ASN A 27 -0.73 -35.46 -9.83
N ARG A 28 -0.50 -34.74 -8.73
CA ARG A 28 0.81 -34.22 -8.36
C ARG A 28 1.93 -35.26 -8.42
N ALA A 29 1.63 -36.53 -8.13
CA ALA A 29 2.60 -37.60 -8.17
C ALA A 29 3.31 -37.73 -9.54
N LEU A 30 2.63 -37.43 -10.65
CA LEU A 30 3.21 -37.43 -11.99
C LEU A 30 4.16 -36.23 -12.22
N PHE A 31 4.06 -35.17 -11.41
CA PHE A 31 4.88 -33.95 -11.53
C PHE A 31 6.12 -34.00 -10.64
N LEU A 32 6.15 -34.83 -9.60
CA LEU A 32 7.28 -34.95 -8.68
C LEU A 32 8.62 -35.30 -9.36
N PRO A 33 8.69 -36.20 -10.35
CA PRO A 33 9.93 -36.47 -11.06
C PRO A 33 10.48 -35.26 -11.80
N PHE A 34 9.60 -34.35 -12.31
CA PHE A 34 10.02 -33.13 -12.95
C PHE A 34 10.56 -32.11 -11.93
N ILE A 35 9.95 -32.01 -10.74
CA ILE A 35 10.47 -31.17 -9.64
C ILE A 35 11.87 -31.67 -9.25
N ALA A 36 12.11 -32.94 -9.16
CA ALA A 36 13.43 -33.50 -8.88
C ALA A 36 14.47 -33.07 -9.94
N VAL A 37 14.11 -33.10 -11.22
CA VAL A 37 14.96 -32.66 -12.32
C VAL A 37 15.26 -31.12 -12.22
N LEU A 38 14.26 -30.32 -11.82
CA LEU A 38 14.48 -28.89 -11.61
C LEU A 38 15.53 -28.64 -10.51
N ASN A 39 15.40 -29.31 -9.36
CA ASN A 39 16.32 -29.14 -8.24
C ASN A 39 17.74 -29.70 -8.54
N ASP A 40 17.84 -30.74 -9.38
CA ASP A 40 19.16 -31.28 -9.77
C ASP A 40 19.88 -30.44 -10.83
N ARG A 41 19.13 -29.83 -11.75
CA ARG A 41 19.68 -29.17 -12.94
C ARG A 41 19.72 -27.65 -12.88
N LEU A 42 18.93 -27.04 -12.01
CA LEU A 42 18.86 -25.57 -11.87
C LEU A 42 19.43 -25.14 -10.52
N ASN A 43 20.13 -24.02 -10.54
CA ASN A 43 20.50 -23.34 -9.30
C ASN A 43 19.25 -22.54 -8.82
N VAL A 44 18.60 -23.03 -7.79
CA VAL A 44 17.44 -22.35 -7.18
C VAL A 44 17.98 -21.21 -6.31
N VAL A 45 17.63 -19.98 -6.70
CA VAL A 45 17.98 -18.78 -5.95
C VAL A 45 16.69 -18.16 -5.43
N GLU A 46 16.55 -18.09 -4.13
CA GLU A 46 15.49 -17.33 -3.50
C GLU A 46 15.86 -15.85 -3.57
N ILE A 47 15.02 -15.07 -4.25
CA ILE A 47 15.15 -13.61 -4.28
C ILE A 47 14.39 -13.08 -3.08
N GLU A 48 15.06 -12.99 -1.94
CA GLU A 48 14.49 -12.29 -0.79
C GLU A 48 14.28 -10.82 -1.17
N SER A 49 13.02 -10.44 -1.39
CA SER A 49 12.69 -9.04 -1.50
C SER A 49 12.88 -8.39 -0.13
N ARG A 50 13.80 -7.44 -0.04
CA ARG A 50 13.90 -6.57 1.16
C ARG A 50 12.59 -5.82 1.42
N GLU A 51 11.69 -5.83 0.48
CA GLU A 51 10.37 -5.19 0.50
C GLU A 51 9.36 -5.96 1.36
N ASP A 52 9.33 -7.29 1.31
CA ASP A 52 8.43 -8.11 2.13
C ASP A 52 8.77 -8.02 3.63
N TYR A 53 10.04 -7.99 3.99
CA TYR A 53 10.47 -7.86 5.38
C TYR A 53 10.05 -6.53 6.02
N ARG A 54 9.86 -5.48 5.23
CA ARG A 54 9.42 -4.16 5.71
C ARG A 54 7.90 -4.07 5.90
N GLN A 55 7.12 -4.86 5.18
CA GLN A 55 5.67 -4.96 5.39
C GLN A 55 5.35 -5.62 6.73
N HIS A 56 6.06 -6.68 7.10
CA HIS A 56 5.90 -7.33 8.41
C HIS A 56 6.23 -6.42 9.60
N ARG A 57 7.03 -5.37 9.43
CA ARG A 57 7.31 -4.39 10.49
C ARG A 57 6.11 -3.53 10.86
N LEU A 58 5.11 -3.40 9.99
CA LEU A 58 3.87 -2.68 10.25
C LEU A 58 2.78 -3.56 10.87
N THR A 59 2.98 -4.88 10.92
CA THR A 59 2.02 -5.80 11.52
C THR A 59 1.92 -5.52 13.02
N GLY A 60 0.76 -5.04 13.48
CA GLY A 60 0.52 -4.63 14.85
C GLY A 60 1.08 -3.26 15.25
N ALA A 61 1.73 -2.52 14.33
CA ALA A 61 2.13 -1.14 14.59
C ALA A 61 0.92 -0.19 14.53
N GLN A 62 0.98 0.89 15.33
CA GLN A 62 -0.04 1.93 15.26
C GLN A 62 0.03 2.62 13.88
N THR A 63 -1.09 2.65 13.18
CA THR A 63 -1.21 3.26 11.84
C THR A 63 -2.09 4.51 11.83
N TYR A 64 -2.89 4.71 12.87
CA TYR A 64 -3.74 5.88 13.06
C TYR A 64 -3.31 6.67 14.29
N PHE A 65 -2.97 7.93 14.10
CA PHE A 65 -2.47 8.83 15.14
C PHE A 65 -3.41 10.02 15.32
N HIS A 66 -3.85 10.25 16.53
CA HIS A 66 -4.59 11.45 16.93
C HIS A 66 -4.23 11.85 18.37
N PRO A 67 -4.25 13.12 18.69
CA PRO A 67 -4.36 14.27 17.80
C PRO A 67 -3.11 14.44 16.91
N ALA A 68 -3.29 14.95 15.68
CA ALA A 68 -2.25 15.03 14.65
C ALA A 68 -0.93 15.68 15.11
N GLY A 69 -1.03 16.70 15.97
CA GLY A 69 0.15 17.44 16.44
C GLY A 69 1.18 16.62 17.22
N THR A 70 0.78 15.48 17.80
CA THR A 70 1.66 14.59 18.58
C THR A 70 2.34 13.52 17.73
N ALA A 71 1.86 13.30 16.51
CA ALA A 71 2.25 12.19 15.65
C ALA A 71 3.54 12.42 14.84
N ARG A 72 3.99 13.67 14.67
CA ARG A 72 5.07 14.03 13.73
C ARG A 72 6.36 13.24 13.94
N ALA A 73 6.79 13.08 15.18
CA ALA A 73 8.00 12.33 15.49
C ALA A 73 7.85 10.84 15.16
N ALA A 74 6.71 10.24 15.54
CA ALA A 74 6.41 8.83 15.25
C ALA A 74 6.34 8.57 13.74
N ILE A 75 5.62 9.41 12.99
CA ILE A 75 5.51 9.30 11.53
C ILE A 75 6.88 9.48 10.86
N SER A 76 7.73 10.38 11.33
CA SER A 76 9.08 10.56 10.79
C SER A 76 9.95 9.35 11.07
N ALA A 77 9.85 8.71 12.23
CA ALA A 77 10.54 7.47 12.54
C ALA A 77 10.06 6.32 11.64
N ILE A 78 8.74 6.20 11.43
CA ILE A 78 8.16 5.21 10.51
C ILE A 78 8.65 5.44 9.08
N TRP A 79 8.65 6.69 8.59
CA TRP A 79 9.22 7.02 7.28
C TRP A 79 10.67 6.54 7.15
N SER A 80 11.51 6.89 8.12
CA SER A 80 12.93 6.52 8.13
C SER A 80 13.13 5.01 8.13
N ASP A 81 12.35 4.29 8.93
CA ASP A 81 12.42 2.84 9.01
C ASP A 81 11.98 2.16 7.70
N LEU A 82 10.83 2.56 7.15
CA LEU A 82 10.29 1.99 5.93
C LEU A 82 11.13 2.29 4.68
N THR A 83 11.75 3.48 4.62
CA THR A 83 12.51 3.91 3.45
C THR A 83 14.02 3.68 3.57
N GLY A 84 14.50 3.25 4.74
CA GLY A 84 15.93 3.15 5.02
C GLY A 84 16.63 4.50 5.08
N ASN A 85 15.99 5.49 5.70
CA ASN A 85 16.43 6.89 5.81
C ASN A 85 16.52 7.66 4.47
N ALA A 86 15.83 7.21 3.42
CA ALA A 86 15.78 7.95 2.18
C ALA A 86 15.07 9.30 2.37
N ALA A 87 15.64 10.37 1.80
CA ALA A 87 15.01 11.70 1.86
C ALA A 87 13.65 11.72 1.14
N GLY A 88 13.52 10.88 0.11
CA GLY A 88 12.37 10.87 -0.79
C GLY A 88 12.43 12.01 -1.82
N THR A 89 11.83 11.77 -2.97
CA THR A 89 11.70 12.75 -4.06
C THR A 89 10.23 12.84 -4.48
N PRO A 90 9.79 13.94 -5.10
CA PRO A 90 8.46 14.01 -5.66
C PRO A 90 8.22 12.93 -6.73
N LEU A 91 7.10 12.23 -6.64
CA LEU A 91 6.62 11.31 -7.68
C LEU A 91 5.58 12.03 -8.53
N ARG A 92 5.83 12.12 -9.83
CA ARG A 92 4.88 12.69 -10.79
C ARG A 92 4.17 11.58 -11.55
N LEU A 93 2.85 11.61 -11.51
CA LEU A 93 1.97 10.68 -12.19
C LEU A 93 1.21 11.42 -13.29
N THR A 94 1.15 10.84 -14.48
CA THR A 94 0.35 11.40 -15.58
C THR A 94 -1.03 10.75 -15.58
N VAL A 95 -2.07 11.55 -15.34
CA VAL A 95 -3.46 11.10 -15.28
C VAL A 95 -4.30 11.95 -16.20
N ASN A 96 -4.92 11.35 -17.22
CA ASN A 96 -5.77 12.05 -18.18
C ASN A 96 -5.11 13.33 -18.76
N ASN A 97 -3.85 13.24 -19.19
CA ASN A 97 -3.04 14.34 -19.69
C ASN A 97 -2.75 15.48 -18.68
N ARG A 98 -2.97 15.23 -17.38
CA ARG A 98 -2.58 16.14 -16.28
C ARG A 98 -1.49 15.51 -15.44
N SER A 99 -0.68 16.33 -14.79
CA SER A 99 0.31 15.87 -13.83
C SER A 99 -0.26 15.93 -12.42
N THR A 100 -0.29 14.79 -11.74
CA THR A 100 -0.57 14.68 -10.31
C THR A 100 0.73 14.38 -9.59
N GLU A 101 1.02 15.07 -8.52
CA GLU A 101 2.28 14.96 -7.79
C GLU A 101 2.05 14.51 -6.35
N LEU A 102 2.78 13.47 -5.96
CA LEU A 102 2.95 13.06 -4.57
C LEU A 102 4.26 13.67 -4.05
N PRO A 103 4.24 14.54 -3.04
CA PRO A 103 5.40 15.37 -2.67
C PRO A 103 6.65 14.61 -2.26
N ARG A 104 6.50 13.46 -1.61
CA ARG A 104 7.61 12.60 -1.20
C ARG A 104 7.31 11.16 -1.50
N PHE A 105 8.25 10.51 -2.15
CA PHE A 105 8.17 9.09 -2.50
C PHE A 105 9.55 8.44 -2.41
N ALA A 106 9.61 7.26 -1.82
CA ALA A 106 10.79 6.41 -1.80
C ALA A 106 10.38 4.95 -1.60
N ASN A 107 10.95 4.03 -2.38
CA ASN A 107 10.79 2.59 -2.20
C ASN A 107 9.33 2.11 -2.11
N GLY A 108 8.43 2.68 -2.92
CA GLY A 108 7.00 2.35 -2.88
C GLY A 108 6.22 2.99 -1.72
N ILE A 109 6.86 3.84 -0.92
CA ILE A 109 6.22 4.56 0.19
C ILE A 109 5.97 6.00 -0.26
N GLY A 110 4.71 6.42 -0.21
CA GLY A 110 4.29 7.80 -0.47
C GLY A 110 4.08 8.56 0.84
N ARG A 111 4.41 9.85 0.86
CA ARG A 111 4.15 10.73 2.00
C ARG A 111 3.65 12.08 1.52
N ALA A 112 2.51 12.51 2.04
CA ALA A 112 1.87 13.78 1.71
C ALA A 112 1.05 14.28 2.91
N SER A 113 0.82 15.60 2.96
CA SER A 113 -0.18 16.17 3.85
C SER A 113 -1.59 16.04 3.26
N PHE A 114 -2.61 16.16 4.11
CA PHE A 114 -3.99 16.28 3.68
C PHE A 114 -4.17 17.40 2.62
N TRP A 115 -3.53 18.52 2.83
CA TRP A 115 -3.63 19.67 1.94
C TRP A 115 -2.97 19.45 0.58
N ASP A 116 -1.93 18.63 0.51
CA ASP A 116 -1.28 18.27 -0.76
C ASP A 116 -2.18 17.47 -1.68
N LEU A 117 -3.07 16.65 -1.11
CA LEU A 117 -3.94 15.76 -1.88
C LEU A 117 -5.39 16.23 -1.93
N CYS A 118 -5.94 16.72 -0.80
CA CYS A 118 -7.36 17.03 -0.71
C CYS A 118 -7.70 18.50 -0.97
N ALA A 119 -6.77 19.45 -0.79
CA ALA A 119 -7.01 20.83 -1.16
C ALA A 119 -6.82 21.12 -2.65
N LYS A 120 -6.07 20.28 -3.35
CA LYS A 120 -5.91 20.37 -4.82
C LYS A 120 -7.13 19.80 -5.54
N PRO A 121 -7.43 20.24 -6.77
CA PRO A 121 -8.56 19.76 -7.56
C PRO A 121 -8.29 18.36 -8.16
N LEU A 122 -7.93 17.39 -7.32
CA LEU A 122 -7.74 16.00 -7.69
C LEU A 122 -9.09 15.28 -7.67
N GLY A 123 -9.21 14.24 -8.50
CA GLY A 123 -10.40 13.42 -8.62
C GLY A 123 -10.13 11.91 -8.49
N PRO A 124 -11.15 11.08 -8.69
CA PRO A 124 -11.03 9.63 -8.52
C PRO A 124 -9.88 8.99 -9.30
N ALA A 125 -9.67 9.39 -10.56
CA ALA A 125 -8.59 8.86 -11.39
C ALA A 125 -7.20 9.19 -10.83
N ASP A 126 -7.02 10.38 -10.25
CA ASP A 126 -5.78 10.79 -9.62
C ASP A 126 -5.49 9.94 -8.37
N PHE A 127 -6.50 9.70 -7.54
CA PHE A 127 -6.38 8.89 -6.32
C PHE A 127 -6.15 7.40 -6.63
N LEU A 128 -6.78 6.87 -7.66
CA LEU A 128 -6.50 5.51 -8.15
C LEU A 128 -5.05 5.38 -8.65
N ALA A 129 -4.55 6.38 -9.37
CA ALA A 129 -3.16 6.38 -9.83
C ALA A 129 -2.16 6.46 -8.66
N ILE A 130 -2.47 7.25 -7.63
CA ILE A 130 -1.67 7.30 -6.40
C ILE A 130 -1.70 5.94 -5.70
N ALA A 131 -2.88 5.36 -5.48
CA ALA A 131 -3.04 4.07 -4.83
C ALA A 131 -2.30 2.94 -5.56
N ALA A 132 -2.30 2.95 -6.91
CA ALA A 132 -1.55 2.00 -7.72
C ALA A 132 -0.03 2.21 -7.68
N ALA A 133 0.44 3.43 -7.39
CA ALA A 133 1.86 3.76 -7.37
C ALA A 133 2.54 3.51 -6.02
N VAL A 134 1.76 3.36 -4.94
CA VAL A 134 2.30 3.22 -3.58
C VAL A 134 1.79 1.94 -2.92
N ARG A 135 2.65 1.29 -2.15
CA ARG A 135 2.26 0.19 -1.25
C ARG A 135 1.80 0.71 0.11
N VAL A 136 2.41 1.78 0.57
CA VAL A 136 2.07 2.47 1.80
C VAL A 136 1.92 3.95 1.50
N LEU A 137 0.82 4.54 1.93
CA LEU A 137 0.64 6.00 1.94
C LEU A 137 0.70 6.51 3.38
N ILE A 138 1.57 7.48 3.63
CA ILE A 138 1.60 8.27 4.86
C ILE A 138 0.86 9.57 4.57
N LEU A 139 -0.30 9.75 5.20
CA LEU A 139 -1.14 10.95 5.07
C LEU A 139 -1.13 11.74 6.38
N GLU A 140 -0.61 12.95 6.34
CA GLU A 140 -0.42 13.76 7.54
C GLU A 140 -1.42 14.91 7.63
N ASP A 141 -1.68 15.31 8.86
CA ASP A 141 -2.38 16.54 9.23
C ASP A 141 -3.81 16.63 8.66
N VAL A 142 -4.56 15.51 8.73
CA VAL A 142 -5.99 15.54 8.41
C VAL A 142 -6.73 16.37 9.45
N PRO A 143 -7.32 17.51 9.06
CA PRO A 143 -7.97 18.43 10.00
C PRO A 143 -9.33 17.87 10.45
N GLN A 144 -9.95 18.52 11.41
CA GLN A 144 -11.38 18.34 11.66
C GLN A 144 -12.15 18.72 10.39
N LEU A 145 -13.00 17.80 9.95
CA LEU A 145 -13.80 17.97 8.74
C LEU A 145 -15.19 18.44 9.08
N SER A 146 -15.75 19.29 8.25
CA SER A 146 -17.06 19.91 8.46
C SER A 146 -17.64 20.47 7.16
N ALA A 147 -18.77 21.14 7.24
CA ALA A 147 -19.35 21.87 6.12
C ALA A 147 -18.42 22.98 5.57
N SER A 148 -17.54 23.54 6.40
CA SER A 148 -16.61 24.60 5.99
C SER A 148 -15.51 24.15 5.04
N ASN A 149 -15.13 22.88 5.08
CA ASN A 149 -14.14 22.26 4.19
C ASN A 149 -14.73 21.05 3.45
N TYR A 150 -15.99 21.16 3.05
CA TYR A 150 -16.77 20.07 2.44
C TYR A 150 -16.11 19.48 1.18
N ASN A 151 -15.56 20.32 0.31
CA ASN A 151 -14.92 19.85 -0.91
C ASN A 151 -13.67 19.01 -0.63
N GLU A 152 -12.88 19.43 0.35
CA GLU A 152 -11.71 18.72 0.85
C GLU A 152 -12.10 17.41 1.52
N ALA A 153 -13.15 17.44 2.34
CA ALA A 153 -13.72 16.25 2.98
C ALA A 153 -14.21 15.24 1.95
N LYS A 154 -14.90 15.69 0.89
CA LYS A 154 -15.35 14.82 -0.19
C LYS A 154 -14.19 14.18 -0.96
N ARG A 155 -13.12 14.93 -1.21
CA ARG A 155 -11.91 14.36 -1.84
C ARG A 155 -11.21 13.37 -0.91
N PHE A 156 -11.20 13.64 0.40
CA PHE A 156 -10.68 12.70 1.38
C PHE A 156 -11.46 11.37 1.37
N VAL A 157 -12.79 11.41 1.36
CA VAL A 157 -13.63 10.20 1.18
C VAL A 157 -13.21 9.43 -0.06
N THR A 158 -13.06 10.12 -1.21
CA THR A 158 -12.68 9.50 -2.48
C THR A 158 -11.26 8.91 -2.42
N LEU A 159 -10.32 9.57 -1.75
CA LEU A 159 -8.97 9.05 -1.53
C LEU A 159 -9.01 7.78 -0.68
N ILE A 160 -9.73 7.78 0.44
CA ILE A 160 -9.85 6.60 1.30
C ILE A 160 -10.52 5.45 0.55
N ASP A 161 -11.55 5.72 -0.25
CA ASP A 161 -12.19 4.72 -1.10
C ASP A 161 -11.17 4.08 -2.07
N ALA A 162 -10.36 4.88 -2.75
CA ALA A 162 -9.34 4.38 -3.68
C ALA A 162 -8.26 3.54 -2.99
N LEU A 163 -7.76 3.97 -1.83
CA LEU A 163 -6.77 3.24 -1.06
C LEU A 163 -7.33 1.92 -0.50
N TYR A 164 -8.59 1.94 -0.06
CA TYR A 164 -9.28 0.77 0.47
C TYR A 164 -9.44 -0.31 -0.60
N GLU A 165 -9.95 0.06 -1.79
CA GLU A 165 -10.12 -0.87 -2.91
C GLU A 165 -8.79 -1.43 -3.43
N ALA A 166 -7.73 -0.62 -3.41
CA ALA A 166 -6.38 -1.06 -3.81
C ALA A 166 -5.63 -1.83 -2.70
N LYS A 167 -6.24 -2.02 -1.53
CA LYS A 167 -5.59 -2.63 -0.35
C LYS A 167 -4.28 -1.95 0.06
N THR A 168 -4.14 -0.67 -0.26
CA THR A 168 -2.97 0.12 0.10
C THR A 168 -2.92 0.31 1.62
N ARG A 169 -1.78 0.07 2.24
CA ARG A 169 -1.59 0.39 3.67
C ARG A 169 -1.59 1.89 3.89
N LEU A 170 -2.32 2.34 4.91
CA LEU A 170 -2.43 3.75 5.26
C LEU A 170 -1.87 4.00 6.65
N ILE A 171 -0.95 4.96 6.75
CA ILE A 171 -0.50 5.55 8.00
C ILE A 171 -1.01 6.98 8.00
N ILE A 172 -1.76 7.36 9.03
CA ILE A 172 -2.47 8.64 9.02
C ILE A 172 -2.30 9.37 10.35
N SER A 173 -2.15 10.70 10.29
CA SER A 173 -2.38 11.57 11.43
C SER A 173 -3.60 12.45 11.21
N ALA A 174 -4.48 12.51 12.18
CA ALA A 174 -5.76 13.20 12.08
C ALA A 174 -6.09 13.99 13.36
N ALA A 175 -6.99 14.95 13.23
CA ALA A 175 -7.41 15.79 14.34
C ALA A 175 -8.13 15.00 15.44
N ASP A 176 -8.93 13.98 15.06
CA ASP A 176 -9.70 13.15 15.99
C ASP A 176 -9.79 11.70 15.50
N GLU A 177 -10.47 10.85 16.22
CA GLU A 177 -10.80 9.47 15.83
C GLU A 177 -11.66 9.43 14.58
N PRO A 178 -11.65 8.33 13.80
CA PRO A 178 -12.39 8.23 12.55
C PRO A 178 -13.86 8.66 12.65
N GLU A 179 -14.56 8.21 13.69
CA GLU A 179 -15.98 8.48 13.88
C GLU A 179 -16.30 9.93 14.22
N ARG A 180 -15.32 10.66 14.75
CA ARG A 180 -15.46 12.06 15.15
C ARG A 180 -14.74 13.04 14.22
N LEU A 181 -14.09 12.52 13.20
CA LEU A 181 -13.31 13.33 12.27
C LEU A 181 -14.19 14.26 11.42
N TYR A 182 -15.46 13.88 11.16
CA TYR A 182 -16.45 14.72 10.51
C TYR A 182 -17.55 15.08 11.53
N SER A 183 -17.56 16.30 11.98
CA SER A 183 -18.38 16.68 13.13
C SER A 183 -19.82 16.99 12.79
N GLU A 184 -20.11 17.66 11.66
CA GLU A 184 -21.48 18.08 11.29
C GLU A 184 -21.57 18.44 9.80
N GLY A 185 -22.72 18.14 9.16
CA GLY A 185 -23.06 18.66 7.83
C GLY A 185 -23.61 17.62 6.85
N THR A 186 -23.88 18.09 5.64
CA THR A 186 -24.31 17.25 4.51
C THR A 186 -23.17 16.28 4.14
N GLY A 187 -23.45 14.96 4.16
CA GLY A 187 -22.44 13.94 3.85
C GLY A 187 -22.05 13.06 5.05
N SER A 188 -22.68 13.22 6.21
CA SER A 188 -22.43 12.38 7.38
C SER A 188 -22.52 10.88 7.08
N PHE A 189 -23.48 10.46 6.27
CA PHE A 189 -23.64 9.05 5.87
C PHE A 189 -22.47 8.52 5.03
N GLU A 190 -21.96 9.31 4.10
CA GLU A 190 -20.75 8.92 3.32
C GLU A 190 -19.54 8.81 4.25
N PHE A 191 -19.49 9.65 5.27
CA PHE A 191 -18.39 9.67 6.22
C PHE A 191 -18.44 8.52 7.23
N GLU A 192 -19.60 8.01 7.60
CA GLU A 192 -19.75 6.80 8.43
C GLU A 192 -19.08 5.58 7.76
N ARG A 193 -19.28 5.43 6.45
CA ARG A 193 -18.59 4.39 5.67
C ARG A 193 -17.08 4.61 5.65
N THR A 194 -16.63 5.84 5.50
CA THR A 194 -15.22 6.19 5.52
C THR A 194 -14.59 5.90 6.88
N ALA A 195 -15.28 6.20 7.97
CA ALA A 195 -14.84 5.86 9.33
C ALA A 195 -14.69 4.35 9.52
N SER A 196 -15.67 3.56 9.07
CA SER A 196 -15.56 2.08 9.10
C SER A 196 -14.36 1.58 8.31
N ARG A 197 -14.13 2.10 7.09
CA ARG A 197 -12.95 1.74 6.28
C ARG A 197 -11.65 2.10 6.97
N LEU A 198 -11.56 3.29 7.56
CA LEU A 198 -10.38 3.71 8.33
C LEU A 198 -10.12 2.77 9.52
N ARG A 199 -11.16 2.25 10.18
CA ARG A 199 -11.00 1.24 11.23
C ARG A 199 -10.51 -0.09 10.71
N GLU A 200 -11.07 -0.58 9.61
CA GLU A 200 -10.63 -1.81 8.96
C GLU A 200 -9.16 -1.71 8.48
N MET A 201 -8.78 -0.57 7.90
CA MET A 201 -7.42 -0.31 7.43
C MET A 201 -6.37 -0.25 8.56
N GLN A 202 -6.78 -0.16 9.83
CA GLN A 202 -5.90 -0.27 11.00
C GLN A 202 -5.62 -1.72 11.39
N GLY A 203 -6.32 -2.69 10.80
CA GLY A 203 -6.11 -4.11 11.08
C GLY A 203 -4.68 -4.55 10.79
N ALA A 204 -4.15 -5.45 11.64
CA ALA A 204 -2.78 -5.94 11.50
C ALA A 204 -2.53 -6.60 10.14
N ASP A 205 -3.54 -7.31 9.62
CA ASP A 205 -3.47 -8.08 8.37
C ASP A 205 -3.92 -7.25 7.15
N TRP A 206 -4.19 -5.95 7.31
CA TRP A 206 -4.63 -5.11 6.20
C TRP A 206 -3.54 -4.93 5.16
N GLY A 207 -3.88 -5.19 3.89
CA GLY A 207 -2.95 -5.05 2.76
C GLY A 207 -1.93 -6.19 2.66
N GLU A 208 -2.06 -7.26 3.45
CA GLU A 208 -1.37 -8.51 3.20
C GLU A 208 -2.13 -9.28 2.10
N GLU A 209 -1.42 -9.69 1.06
CA GLU A 209 -2.00 -10.57 0.04
C GLU A 209 -2.31 -11.94 0.68
N ALA A 210 -3.55 -12.41 0.47
CA ALA A 210 -4.00 -13.72 0.92
C ALA A 210 -3.36 -14.85 0.08
#